data_d39f51d6d8d5e73fffeb45ccd544309b
#
_entry.id   d39f51d6d8d5e73fffeb45ccd544309b
#
_cell.length_a   1.000
_cell.length_b   1.000
_cell.length_c   1.000
_cell.angle_alpha   90.00
_cell.angle_beta   90.00
_cell.angle_gamma   90.00
#
_symmetry.space_group_name_H-M   'P 1'
#
loop_
_entity.id
_entity.type
_entity.pdbx_description
1 polymer ?
#
loop_
_entity_poly.entity_id
_entity_poly.type
_entity_poly.pdbx_seq_one_letter_code
_entity_poly.pdbx_strand_id
1 'polypeptide(L)'
;MKIDKETARKILEIIATADGGCSFCVRELFLKFIEEFPEFAYLARKIYSELFQEELVGEKTAKEIIKSVVKKVLENYNLQLEKIILFGSRARKNERKDSDWDILIVVKQDLNIQTKRKIFKEIIELLSYYLIPCDVIIKSSKEIEMYKDFYGTTTYEALKEGIIL
;
A
#
# COMPACT_ATOMS: atom_id res chain seq x y z
N MET A 1 -21.07 -2.92 -10.51
CA MET A 1 -21.48 -2.37 -11.83
C MET A 1 -20.27 -2.46 -12.76
N LYS A 2 -20.42 -3.02 -13.98
CA LYS A 2 -19.31 -3.02 -14.95
C LYS A 2 -19.48 -1.82 -15.88
N ILE A 3 -18.41 -1.05 -16.06
CA ILE A 3 -18.34 0.04 -17.01
C ILE A 3 -17.27 -0.28 -18.07
N ASP A 4 -17.38 0.31 -19.25
CA ASP A 4 -16.33 0.19 -20.26
C ASP A 4 -15.26 1.30 -20.08
N LYS A 5 -14.18 1.19 -20.83
CA LYS A 5 -13.03 2.10 -20.76
C LYS A 5 -13.40 3.54 -21.14
N GLU A 6 -14.32 3.73 -22.07
CA GLU A 6 -14.75 5.06 -22.52
C GLU A 6 -15.57 5.74 -21.42
N THR A 7 -16.49 5.01 -20.82
CA THR A 7 -17.27 5.49 -19.67
C THR A 7 -16.37 5.81 -18.47
N ALA A 8 -15.39 4.93 -18.17
CA ALA A 8 -14.42 5.18 -17.12
C ALA A 8 -13.62 6.48 -17.36
N ARG A 9 -13.20 6.72 -18.61
CA ARG A 9 -12.49 7.95 -18.98
C ARG A 9 -13.38 9.18 -18.77
N LYS A 10 -14.63 9.16 -19.22
CA LYS A 10 -15.57 10.28 -19.05
C LYS A 10 -15.83 10.60 -17.57
N ILE A 11 -15.98 9.57 -16.75
CA ILE A 11 -16.14 9.73 -15.29
C ILE A 11 -14.91 10.42 -14.69
N LEU A 12 -13.71 9.95 -15.02
CA LEU A 12 -12.47 10.54 -14.52
C LEU A 12 -12.27 11.99 -14.98
N GLU A 13 -12.63 12.32 -16.22
CA GLU A 13 -12.58 13.69 -16.75
C GLU A 13 -13.58 14.59 -16.03
N ILE A 14 -14.79 14.11 -15.72
CA ILE A 14 -15.78 14.85 -14.91
C ILE A 14 -15.23 15.07 -13.49
N ILE A 15 -14.69 14.03 -12.85
CA ILE A 15 -14.10 14.12 -11.51
C ILE A 15 -12.95 15.13 -11.50
N ALA A 16 -12.15 15.20 -12.57
CA ALA A 16 -11.02 16.12 -12.68
C ALA A 16 -11.42 17.60 -12.66
N THR A 17 -12.66 17.92 -13.04
CA THR A 17 -13.22 19.29 -12.98
C THR A 17 -13.89 19.60 -11.66
N ALA A 18 -14.06 18.61 -10.78
CA ALA A 18 -14.66 18.80 -9.48
C ALA A 18 -13.84 19.79 -8.63
N ASP A 19 -14.52 20.51 -7.77
CA ASP A 19 -13.91 21.44 -6.81
C ASP A 19 -12.94 22.46 -7.44
N GLY A 20 -13.28 22.91 -8.66
CA GLY A 20 -12.46 23.88 -9.41
C GLY A 20 -11.12 23.31 -9.93
N GLY A 21 -10.97 21.99 -10.00
CA GLY A 21 -9.76 21.33 -10.50
C GLY A 21 -8.59 21.35 -9.50
N CYS A 22 -8.87 21.44 -8.20
CA CYS A 22 -7.86 21.30 -7.14
C CYS A 22 -7.26 19.90 -7.14
N SER A 23 -5.97 19.75 -7.46
CA SER A 23 -5.29 18.45 -7.56
C SER A 23 -5.42 17.62 -6.29
N PHE A 24 -5.33 18.24 -5.12
CA PHE A 24 -5.46 17.56 -3.82
C PHE A 24 -6.86 16.95 -3.61
N CYS A 25 -7.93 17.73 -3.86
CA CYS A 25 -9.30 17.25 -3.69
C CYS A 25 -9.66 16.20 -4.74
N VAL A 26 -9.23 16.40 -5.98
CA VAL A 26 -9.43 15.46 -7.09
C VAL A 26 -8.70 14.15 -6.85
N ARG A 27 -7.53 14.16 -6.19
CA ARG A 27 -6.77 12.95 -5.85
C ARG A 27 -7.60 11.96 -5.06
N GLU A 28 -8.28 12.41 -4.01
CA GLU A 28 -9.14 11.55 -3.19
C GLU A 28 -10.27 10.90 -3.99
N LEU A 29 -10.85 11.65 -4.92
CA LEU A 29 -11.92 11.15 -5.80
C LEU A 29 -11.37 10.10 -6.80
N PHE A 30 -10.18 10.32 -7.34
CA PHE A 30 -9.51 9.34 -8.21
C PHE A 30 -9.15 8.06 -7.46
N LEU A 31 -8.70 8.15 -6.20
CA LEU A 31 -8.42 6.98 -5.37
C LEU A 31 -9.70 6.20 -5.06
N LYS A 32 -10.80 6.87 -4.73
CA LYS A 32 -12.12 6.23 -4.57
C LYS A 32 -12.61 5.57 -5.86
N PHE A 33 -12.39 6.20 -6.99
CA PHE A 33 -12.71 5.59 -8.28
C PHE A 33 -11.92 4.29 -8.51
N ILE A 34 -10.63 4.24 -8.14
CA ILE A 34 -9.82 3.02 -8.22
C ILE A 34 -10.34 1.93 -7.27
N GLU A 35 -10.80 2.28 -6.07
CA GLU A 35 -11.41 1.31 -5.14
C GLU A 35 -12.64 0.63 -5.73
N GLU A 36 -13.48 1.37 -6.45
CA GLU A 36 -14.68 0.85 -7.08
C GLU A 36 -14.42 0.14 -8.42
N PHE A 37 -13.40 0.59 -9.16
CA PHE A 37 -13.05 0.13 -10.50
C PHE A 37 -11.54 -0.12 -10.63
N PRO A 38 -10.98 -1.11 -9.93
CA PRO A 38 -9.52 -1.33 -9.89
C PRO A 38 -8.91 -1.68 -11.26
N GLU A 39 -9.68 -2.25 -12.17
CA GLU A 39 -9.27 -2.51 -13.54
C GLU A 39 -8.88 -1.25 -14.35
N PHE A 40 -9.32 -0.08 -13.88
CA PHE A 40 -8.98 1.20 -14.50
C PHE A 40 -7.92 2.01 -13.72
N ALA A 41 -7.24 1.41 -12.75
CA ALA A 41 -6.21 2.09 -11.94
C ALA A 41 -5.11 2.73 -12.81
N TYR A 42 -4.64 2.03 -13.83
CA TYR A 42 -3.65 2.57 -14.77
C TYR A 42 -4.20 3.79 -15.55
N LEU A 43 -5.46 3.72 -16.01
CA LEU A 43 -6.11 4.82 -16.71
C LEU A 43 -6.25 6.04 -15.81
N ALA A 44 -6.69 5.84 -14.56
CA ALA A 44 -6.83 6.92 -13.58
C ALA A 44 -5.48 7.61 -13.29
N ARG A 45 -4.41 6.82 -13.04
CA ARG A 45 -3.07 7.37 -12.83
C ARG A 45 -2.57 8.18 -14.02
N LYS A 46 -2.80 7.66 -15.24
CA LYS A 46 -2.39 8.33 -16.48
C LYS A 46 -3.11 9.66 -16.63
N ILE A 47 -4.44 9.69 -16.52
CA ILE A 47 -5.24 10.92 -16.68
C ILE A 47 -4.85 11.95 -15.61
N TYR A 48 -4.71 11.52 -14.34
CA TYR A 48 -4.31 12.41 -13.26
C TYR A 48 -2.93 13.05 -13.54
N SER A 49 -1.95 12.25 -13.94
CA SER A 49 -0.63 12.76 -14.26
C SER A 49 -0.59 13.71 -15.46
N GLU A 50 -1.40 13.44 -16.49
CA GLU A 50 -1.52 14.30 -17.66
C GLU A 50 -2.14 15.66 -17.31
N LEU A 51 -3.13 15.70 -16.42
CA LEU A 51 -3.85 16.91 -16.06
C LEU A 51 -3.12 17.78 -15.03
N PHE A 52 -2.53 17.16 -14.02
CA PHE A 52 -1.96 17.88 -12.88
C PHE A 52 -0.42 17.91 -12.86
N GLN A 53 0.26 17.20 -13.79
CA GLN A 53 1.71 17.06 -13.82
C GLN A 53 2.29 16.48 -12.49
N GLU A 54 1.46 15.71 -11.79
CA GLU A 54 1.76 15.07 -10.51
C GLU A 54 1.46 13.57 -10.57
N GLU A 55 2.09 12.80 -9.70
CA GLU A 55 1.73 11.38 -9.52
C GLU A 55 0.48 11.26 -8.63
N LEU A 56 -0.53 10.49 -9.08
CA LEU A 56 -1.72 10.18 -8.28
C LEU A 56 -1.32 9.46 -6.98
N VAL A 57 -0.42 8.49 -7.07
CA VAL A 57 0.12 7.73 -5.93
C VAL A 57 1.61 8.00 -5.85
N GLY A 58 1.97 9.13 -5.25
CA GLY A 58 3.34 9.45 -4.87
C GLY A 58 3.73 8.77 -3.54
N GLU A 59 4.96 8.97 -3.09
CA GLU A 59 5.51 8.29 -1.90
C GLU A 59 4.67 8.49 -0.62
N LYS A 60 4.24 9.72 -0.34
CA LYS A 60 3.41 10.03 0.84
C LYS A 60 2.07 9.29 0.76
N THR A 61 1.39 9.38 -0.37
CA THR A 61 0.10 8.72 -0.61
C THR A 61 0.23 7.21 -0.54
N ALA A 62 1.31 6.63 -1.09
CA ALA A 62 1.57 5.19 -0.99
C ALA A 62 1.71 4.73 0.46
N LYS A 63 2.45 5.47 1.30
CA LYS A 63 2.57 5.16 2.74
C LYS A 63 1.22 5.19 3.46
N GLU A 64 0.37 6.16 3.15
CA GLU A 64 -0.97 6.28 3.72
C GLU A 64 -1.88 5.12 3.29
N ILE A 65 -1.86 4.74 2.01
CA ILE A 65 -2.60 3.59 1.47
C ILE A 65 -2.13 2.29 2.14
N ILE A 66 -0.81 2.05 2.22
CA ILE A 66 -0.25 0.86 2.87
C ILE A 66 -0.76 0.75 4.31
N LYS A 67 -0.69 1.83 5.09
CA LYS A 67 -1.19 1.84 6.48
C LYS A 67 -2.68 1.52 6.56
N SER A 68 -3.48 2.13 5.70
CA SER A 68 -4.93 1.94 5.67
C SER A 68 -5.29 0.50 5.32
N VAL A 69 -4.69 -0.05 4.27
CA VAL A 69 -4.90 -1.43 3.82
C VAL A 69 -4.50 -2.42 4.91
N VAL A 70 -3.31 -2.28 5.50
CA VAL A 70 -2.84 -3.18 6.57
C VAL A 70 -3.79 -3.14 7.76
N LYS A 71 -4.20 -1.96 8.24
CA LYS A 71 -5.14 -1.83 9.35
C LYS A 71 -6.47 -2.51 9.03
N LYS A 72 -7.08 -2.19 7.90
CA LYS A 72 -8.35 -2.77 7.46
C LYS A 72 -8.31 -4.29 7.40
N VAL A 73 -7.24 -4.86 6.82
CA VAL A 73 -7.12 -6.33 6.74
C VAL A 73 -6.94 -6.93 8.12
N LEU A 74 -6.08 -6.39 8.98
CA LEU A 74 -5.86 -6.93 10.33
C LEU A 74 -7.13 -6.85 11.20
N GLU A 75 -7.95 -5.82 11.04
CA GLU A 75 -9.25 -5.69 11.71
C GLU A 75 -10.20 -6.85 11.33
N ASN A 76 -10.24 -7.26 10.06
CA ASN A 76 -11.04 -8.41 9.60
C ASN A 76 -10.66 -9.73 10.31
N TYR A 77 -9.41 -9.84 10.79
CA TYR A 77 -8.90 -11.01 11.52
C TYR A 77 -8.86 -10.80 13.03
N ASN A 78 -9.41 -9.70 13.56
CA ASN A 78 -9.34 -9.31 14.98
C ASN A 78 -7.90 -9.27 15.54
N LEU A 79 -6.95 -8.81 14.73
CA LEU A 79 -5.55 -8.72 15.09
C LEU A 79 -5.16 -7.30 15.51
N GLN A 80 -4.32 -7.21 16.53
CA GLN A 80 -3.78 -5.94 17.01
C GLN A 80 -2.47 -5.63 16.31
N LEU A 81 -2.48 -4.59 15.48
CA LEU A 81 -1.26 -4.06 14.89
C LEU A 81 -0.38 -3.44 15.99
N GLU A 82 0.89 -3.81 16.02
CA GLU A 82 1.89 -3.16 16.89
C GLU A 82 2.65 -2.09 16.11
N LYS A 83 3.22 -2.45 14.95
CA LYS A 83 3.95 -1.53 14.08
C LYS A 83 4.00 -2.03 12.63
N ILE A 84 4.19 -1.09 11.72
CA ILE A 84 4.54 -1.33 10.33
C ILE A 84 5.92 -0.71 10.11
N ILE A 85 6.87 -1.49 9.62
CA ILE A 85 8.24 -1.07 9.38
C ILE A 85 8.50 -1.14 7.87
N LEU A 86 8.81 0.00 7.26
CA LEU A 86 9.37 0.07 5.91
C LEU A 86 10.86 -0.18 6.00
N PHE A 87 11.38 -1.12 5.22
CA PHE A 87 12.81 -1.42 5.17
C PHE A 87 13.31 -1.49 3.73
N GLY A 88 14.49 -2.02 3.50
CA GLY A 88 15.03 -2.18 2.15
C GLY A 88 15.44 -0.88 1.47
N SER A 89 15.38 -0.84 0.14
CA SER A 89 15.90 0.26 -0.68
C SER A 89 15.21 1.59 -0.39
N ARG A 90 13.88 1.57 -0.19
CA ARG A 90 13.08 2.77 0.09
C ARG A 90 13.36 3.36 1.47
N ALA A 91 13.64 2.54 2.47
CA ALA A 91 14.03 3.02 3.80
C ALA A 91 15.41 3.69 3.78
N ARG A 92 16.33 3.15 2.97
CA ARG A 92 17.69 3.69 2.80
C ARG A 92 17.78 4.90 1.86
N LYS A 93 16.68 5.32 1.23
CA LYS A 93 16.62 6.38 0.20
C LYS A 93 17.53 6.09 -1.00
N ASN A 94 17.70 4.82 -1.33
CA ASN A 94 18.47 4.31 -2.47
C ASN A 94 17.57 3.62 -3.49
N GLU A 95 16.25 3.92 -3.43
CA GLU A 95 15.26 3.33 -4.29
C GLU A 95 15.39 3.81 -5.72
N ARG A 96 15.12 2.92 -6.66
CA ARG A 96 14.76 3.26 -8.03
C ARG A 96 13.26 3.52 -8.09
N LYS A 97 12.82 4.23 -9.12
CA LYS A 97 11.38 4.54 -9.31
C LYS A 97 10.49 3.29 -9.24
N ASP A 98 11.00 2.14 -9.70
CA ASP A 98 10.26 0.87 -9.78
C ASP A 98 10.59 -0.09 -8.60
N SER A 99 11.28 0.38 -7.56
CA SER A 99 11.56 -0.47 -6.39
C SER A 99 10.29 -0.85 -5.66
N ASP A 100 10.19 -2.11 -5.21
CA ASP A 100 9.10 -2.57 -4.37
C ASP A 100 9.12 -1.91 -2.98
N TRP A 101 7.99 -1.99 -2.30
CA TRP A 101 7.84 -1.57 -0.92
C TRP A 101 8.07 -2.78 0.00
N ASP A 102 9.22 -2.84 0.66
CA ASP A 102 9.54 -3.90 1.62
C ASP A 102 8.95 -3.54 2.99
N ILE A 103 7.93 -4.29 3.46
CA ILE A 103 7.22 -4.00 4.70
C ILE A 103 7.23 -5.18 5.66
N LEU A 104 7.60 -4.91 6.92
CA LEU A 104 7.43 -5.83 8.03
C LEU A 104 6.25 -5.35 8.89
N ILE A 105 5.23 -6.20 8.98
CA ILE A 105 4.05 -5.98 9.82
C ILE A 105 4.22 -6.80 11.10
N VAL A 106 4.15 -6.12 12.24
CA VAL A 106 4.23 -6.75 13.55
C VAL A 106 2.86 -6.69 14.21
N VAL A 107 2.34 -7.85 14.60
CA VAL A 107 1.09 -8.01 15.33
C VAL A 107 1.33 -8.60 16.71
N LYS A 108 0.45 -8.30 17.68
CA LYS A 108 0.62 -8.79 19.05
C LYS A 108 0.39 -10.30 19.15
N GLN A 109 -0.57 -10.84 18.40
CA GLN A 109 -0.99 -12.23 18.49
C GLN A 109 -0.07 -13.16 17.70
N ASP A 110 0.16 -14.36 18.22
CA ASP A 110 0.81 -15.43 17.45
C ASP A 110 -0.11 -15.94 16.36
N LEU A 111 0.44 -16.13 15.17
CA LEU A 111 -0.30 -16.57 13.98
C LEU A 111 0.30 -17.85 13.42
N ASN A 112 -0.56 -18.77 13.03
CA ASN A 112 -0.13 -19.92 12.23
C ASN A 112 0.16 -19.49 10.79
N ILE A 113 0.90 -20.33 10.07
CA ILE A 113 1.34 -20.04 8.70
C ILE A 113 0.18 -19.86 7.71
N GLN A 114 -0.93 -20.56 7.92
CA GLN A 114 -2.09 -20.47 7.03
C GLN A 114 -2.77 -19.11 7.16
N THR A 115 -2.94 -18.62 8.39
CA THR A 115 -3.50 -17.28 8.64
C THR A 115 -2.59 -16.19 8.08
N LYS A 116 -1.28 -16.29 8.27
CA LYS A 116 -0.31 -15.35 7.67
C LYS A 116 -0.44 -15.29 6.14
N ARG A 117 -0.57 -16.47 5.48
CA ARG A 117 -0.74 -16.54 4.02
C ARG A 117 -2.03 -15.88 3.54
N LYS A 118 -3.13 -16.03 4.27
CA LYS A 118 -4.41 -15.37 3.94
C LYS A 118 -4.30 -13.86 4.04
N ILE A 119 -3.76 -13.37 5.15
CA ILE A 119 -3.54 -11.93 5.38
C ILE A 119 -2.60 -11.35 4.32
N PHE A 120 -1.48 -12.03 4.03
CA PHE A 120 -0.55 -11.64 2.98
C PHE A 120 -1.26 -11.47 1.63
N LYS A 121 -2.03 -12.52 1.21
CA LYS A 121 -2.75 -12.49 -0.06
C LYS A 121 -3.72 -11.31 -0.14
N GLU A 122 -4.50 -11.08 0.91
CA GLU A 122 -5.48 -9.99 0.96
C GLU A 122 -4.81 -8.61 0.90
N ILE A 123 -3.70 -8.42 1.63
CA ILE A 123 -2.94 -7.17 1.58
C ILE A 123 -2.38 -6.92 0.18
N ILE A 124 -1.72 -7.92 -0.44
CA ILE A 124 -1.14 -7.77 -1.78
C ILE A 124 -2.23 -7.50 -2.82
N GLU A 125 -3.37 -8.19 -2.74
CA GLU A 125 -4.50 -7.97 -3.64
C GLU A 125 -5.02 -6.53 -3.55
N LEU A 126 -5.25 -6.00 -2.34
CA LEU A 126 -5.71 -4.63 -2.15
C LEU A 126 -4.67 -3.59 -2.59
N LEU A 127 -3.37 -3.80 -2.32
CA LEU A 127 -2.31 -2.89 -2.76
C LEU A 127 -2.14 -2.91 -4.28
N SER A 128 -2.42 -4.05 -4.94
CA SER A 128 -2.35 -4.14 -6.39
C SER A 128 -3.37 -3.23 -7.10
N TYR A 129 -4.52 -2.95 -6.49
CA TYR A 129 -5.51 -2.01 -7.02
C TYR A 129 -4.92 -0.60 -7.18
N TYR A 130 -4.02 -0.23 -6.30
CA TYR A 130 -3.31 1.06 -6.37
C TYR A 130 -2.00 1.00 -7.15
N LEU A 131 -1.67 -0.16 -7.76
CA LEU A 131 -0.40 -0.40 -8.44
C LEU A 131 0.80 -0.11 -7.53
N ILE A 132 0.71 -0.53 -6.27
CA ILE A 132 1.80 -0.44 -5.28
C ILE A 132 2.43 -1.84 -5.14
N PRO A 133 3.58 -2.10 -5.79
CA PRO A 133 4.27 -3.38 -5.63
C PRO A 133 4.88 -3.46 -4.22
N CYS A 134 4.59 -4.55 -3.50
CA CYS A 134 4.93 -4.68 -2.09
C CYS A 134 5.40 -6.09 -1.76
N ASP A 135 6.51 -6.19 -1.04
CA ASP A 135 6.92 -7.40 -0.33
C ASP A 135 6.54 -7.29 1.15
N VAL A 136 5.73 -8.23 1.63
CA VAL A 136 5.14 -8.19 2.97
C VAL A 136 5.62 -9.35 3.83
N ILE A 137 6.18 -9.03 4.99
CA ILE A 137 6.53 -10.00 6.03
C ILE A 137 5.60 -9.76 7.22
N ILE A 138 4.99 -10.83 7.76
CA ILE A 138 4.12 -10.76 8.93
C ILE A 138 4.73 -11.56 10.07
N LYS A 139 4.96 -10.90 11.20
CA LYS A 139 5.54 -11.49 12.40
C LYS A 139 4.71 -11.14 13.63
N SER A 140 4.66 -12.04 14.61
CA SER A 140 4.17 -11.69 15.95
C SER A 140 5.26 -11.01 16.77
N SER A 141 4.85 -10.29 17.82
CA SER A 141 5.81 -9.71 18.79
C SER A 141 6.74 -10.77 19.36
N LYS A 142 6.23 -11.98 19.61
CA LYS A 142 7.02 -13.11 20.07
C LYS A 142 8.06 -13.57 19.05
N GLU A 143 7.69 -13.67 17.78
CA GLU A 143 8.65 -13.99 16.71
C GLU A 143 9.71 -12.89 16.57
N ILE A 144 9.32 -11.61 16.72
CA ILE A 144 10.29 -10.51 16.71
C ILE A 144 11.33 -10.70 17.82
N GLU A 145 10.91 -10.98 19.05
CA GLU A 145 11.83 -11.24 20.16
C GLU A 145 12.77 -12.43 19.90
N MET A 146 12.30 -13.48 19.24
CA MET A 146 13.11 -14.64 18.88
C MET A 146 14.15 -14.34 17.77
N TYR A 147 13.82 -13.48 16.81
CA TYR A 147 14.64 -13.26 15.62
C TYR A 147 15.40 -11.93 15.60
N LYS A 148 15.18 -11.03 16.57
CA LYS A 148 15.80 -9.69 16.59
C LYS A 148 17.33 -9.70 16.57
N ASP A 149 17.94 -10.76 17.11
CA ASP A 149 19.41 -10.90 17.23
C ASP A 149 20.01 -11.85 16.18
N PHE A 150 19.17 -12.41 15.28
CA PHE A 150 19.62 -13.32 14.22
C PHE A 150 20.15 -12.51 13.02
N TYR A 151 21.44 -12.24 13.03
CA TYR A 151 22.14 -11.55 11.96
C TYR A 151 21.92 -12.21 10.59
N GLY A 152 21.74 -11.39 9.55
CA GLY A 152 21.54 -11.85 8.17
C GLY A 152 20.13 -12.31 7.85
N THR A 153 19.16 -12.19 8.78
CA THR A 153 17.75 -12.39 8.48
C THR A 153 17.08 -11.10 8.04
N THR A 154 16.09 -11.19 7.14
CA THR A 154 15.30 -10.03 6.71
C THR A 154 14.63 -9.32 7.90
N THR A 155 14.23 -10.07 8.94
CA THR A 155 13.66 -9.49 10.17
C THR A 155 14.69 -8.66 10.91
N TYR A 156 15.92 -9.14 11.06
CA TYR A 156 17.01 -8.39 11.70
C TYR A 156 17.29 -7.09 10.93
N GLU A 157 17.44 -7.15 9.61
CA GLU A 157 17.69 -5.97 8.78
C GLU A 157 16.54 -4.96 8.86
N ALA A 158 15.30 -5.43 8.81
CA ALA A 158 14.13 -4.58 8.95
C ALA A 158 14.07 -3.86 10.31
N LEU A 159 14.48 -4.53 11.39
CA LEU A 159 14.50 -3.93 12.73
C LEU A 159 15.66 -2.93 12.90
N LYS A 160 16.79 -3.17 12.23
CA LYS A 160 18.01 -2.36 12.37
C LYS A 160 17.95 -1.05 11.57
N GLU A 161 17.48 -1.11 10.34
CA GLU A 161 17.52 0.01 9.40
C GLU A 161 16.14 0.53 8.98
N GLY A 162 15.08 -0.15 9.40
CA GLY A 162 13.72 0.17 8.99
C GLY A 162 13.17 1.44 9.63
N ILE A 163 12.21 2.04 8.94
CA ILE A 163 11.49 3.25 9.35
C ILE A 163 10.06 2.85 9.71
N ILE A 164 9.59 3.25 10.88
CA ILE A 164 8.19 3.05 11.29
C ILE A 164 7.30 3.96 10.45
N LEU A 165 6.30 3.35 9.80
CA LEU A 165 5.28 4.06 9.03
C LEU A 165 4.18 4.64 9.91
#